data_231388105257afb5b6098abaf9aa3b6b
#
_entry.id   231388105257afb5b6098abaf9aa3b6b
#
_cell.length_a   1.000
_cell.length_b   1.000
_cell.length_c   1.000
_cell.angle_alpha   90.00
_cell.angle_beta   90.00
_cell.angle_gamma   90.00
#
_symmetry.space_group_name_H-M   'P 1'
#
loop_
_entity.id
_entity.type
_entity.pdbx_description
1 polymer ?
#
loop_
_entity_poly.entity_id
_entity_poly.type
_entity_poly.pdbx_seq_one_letter_code
_entity_poly.pdbx_strand_id
1 'polypeptide(L)'
;MPLVAKITGWSPFIPTDADNSSLPVGVLEYQFTNTSDKAIETVFSYNTKNFIDGQGTIRGVKNGFVLESDQNNSGLAIYVDNAAAVVDHCWFRGAWFDPQTVVWDNIRYGRIADKQPVKGAAPGASVYVPLALQPGETKTVRVNFCWYLPDSNLSIGGARKVGQAFTGMPCKGTASGQQPVSGFVGKQLLNSFDKGGDGLTGIIQSPEFNIGKRYLKFLVGGGSQADRTSVNLVVDGKIVETAVGNQTETLSETVWDLKPYQGKKAFVKVIDLDVYPWGHILADQFVLTDNRNEDIYNLSSTSTLLADFESNSWGDWQVVDSSEEEKQFLADEGDVEATYRPWYSERFKSLNEVIGYWDANQAMLEKNSRLFSDAFYSSSLPAEVLEAVATNLTILKSPTVLRQWDGR
;
A
#
# COMPACT_ATOMS: atom_id res chain seq x y z
N MET A 1 9.31 10.97 40.98
CA MET A 1 8.60 12.18 40.53
C MET A 1 7.28 12.27 41.28
N PRO A 2 6.85 13.43 41.72
CA PRO A 2 5.58 13.58 42.44
C PRO A 2 4.35 13.57 41.51
N LEU A 3 4.56 13.39 40.21
CA LEU A 3 3.53 13.37 39.20
C LEU A 3 3.52 12.03 38.48
N VAL A 4 2.37 11.36 38.44
CA VAL A 4 2.13 10.15 37.68
C VAL A 4 1.37 10.51 36.41
N ALA A 5 1.83 10.03 35.25
CA ALA A 5 1.18 10.24 33.95
C ALA A 5 0.64 8.91 33.43
N LYS A 6 -0.62 8.92 32.95
CA LYS A 6 -1.23 7.83 32.21
C LYS A 6 -1.62 8.35 30.81
N ILE A 7 -1.31 7.62 29.78
CA ILE A 7 -1.64 7.97 28.40
C ILE A 7 -2.61 6.95 27.84
N THR A 8 -3.69 7.41 27.25
CA THR A 8 -4.68 6.58 26.56
C THR A 8 -4.85 7.11 25.13
N GLY A 9 -4.57 6.26 24.14
CA GLY A 9 -4.82 6.57 22.74
C GLY A 9 -6.10 5.88 22.26
N TRP A 10 -6.94 6.58 21.50
CA TRP A 10 -8.13 6.01 20.91
C TRP A 10 -8.56 6.74 19.63
N SER A 11 -9.35 6.08 18.84
CA SER A 11 -10.11 6.65 17.72
C SER A 11 -11.49 6.02 17.71
N PRO A 12 -12.53 6.63 17.11
CA PRO A 12 -13.85 6.04 17.05
C PRO A 12 -13.80 4.65 16.45
N PHE A 13 -14.42 3.68 17.12
CA PHE A 13 -14.70 2.36 16.58
C PHE A 13 -16.09 1.92 17.03
N ILE A 14 -17.02 1.90 16.09
CA ILE A 14 -18.42 1.57 16.33
C ILE A 14 -18.77 0.45 15.35
N PRO A 15 -18.97 -0.79 15.82
CA PRO A 15 -19.35 -1.91 14.95
C PRO A 15 -20.58 -1.57 14.12
N THR A 16 -20.59 -1.96 12.86
CA THR A 16 -21.63 -1.67 11.86
C THR A 16 -21.75 -0.21 11.39
N ASP A 17 -20.94 0.70 11.95
CA ASP A 17 -20.82 2.08 11.49
C ASP A 17 -19.42 2.31 10.91
N ALA A 18 -19.22 1.84 9.68
CA ALA A 18 -17.92 1.93 8.99
C ALA A 18 -17.51 3.39 8.75
N ASP A 19 -18.47 4.24 8.46
CA ASP A 19 -18.24 5.66 8.17
C ASP A 19 -17.65 6.42 9.36
N ASN A 20 -18.18 6.23 10.55
CA ASN A 20 -17.64 6.87 11.74
C ASN A 20 -16.42 6.14 12.32
N SER A 21 -16.33 4.84 12.13
CA SER A 21 -15.17 4.05 12.53
C SER A 21 -13.91 4.32 11.70
N SER A 22 -14.07 4.85 10.48
CA SER A 22 -12.97 5.16 9.55
C SER A 22 -12.69 6.67 9.47
N LEU A 23 -13.23 7.49 10.36
CA LEU A 23 -12.90 8.90 10.41
C LEU A 23 -11.38 9.11 10.54
N PRO A 24 -10.83 10.10 9.80
CA PRO A 24 -9.40 10.42 9.88
C PRO A 24 -9.12 11.26 11.14
N VAL A 25 -9.37 10.65 12.31
CA VAL A 25 -9.22 11.30 13.61
C VAL A 25 -8.61 10.35 14.64
N GLY A 26 -7.92 10.92 15.61
CA GLY A 26 -7.38 10.20 16.76
C GLY A 26 -7.29 11.12 17.97
N VAL A 27 -7.25 10.52 19.14
CA VAL A 27 -7.14 11.25 20.42
C VAL A 27 -6.08 10.63 21.29
N LEU A 28 -5.27 11.47 21.92
CA LEU A 28 -4.40 11.10 23.04
C LEU A 28 -4.86 11.82 24.30
N GLU A 29 -5.23 11.06 25.31
CA GLU A 29 -5.58 11.56 26.64
C GLU A 29 -4.39 11.39 27.56
N TYR A 30 -3.85 12.51 28.03
CA TYR A 30 -2.77 12.56 29.02
C TYR A 30 -3.37 12.89 30.38
N GLN A 31 -3.40 11.91 31.26
CA GLN A 31 -3.94 12.04 32.59
C GLN A 31 -2.80 12.18 33.61
N PHE A 32 -2.76 13.30 34.32
CA PHE A 32 -1.72 13.62 35.30
C PHE A 32 -2.29 13.61 36.72
N THR A 33 -1.69 12.81 37.61
CA THR A 33 -2.08 12.73 39.02
C THR A 33 -0.96 13.22 39.88
N ASN A 34 -1.22 14.21 40.73
CA ASN A 34 -0.29 14.66 41.76
C ASN A 34 -0.31 13.69 42.96
N THR A 35 0.78 12.94 43.13
CA THR A 35 0.92 11.96 44.20
C THR A 35 1.66 12.52 45.44
N SER A 36 1.98 13.80 45.44
CA SER A 36 2.63 14.46 46.56
C SER A 36 1.64 15.13 47.52
N ASP A 37 2.14 15.59 48.65
CA ASP A 37 1.40 16.35 49.65
C ASP A 37 1.37 17.86 49.41
N LYS A 38 1.92 18.34 48.27
CA LYS A 38 2.02 19.75 47.91
C LYS A 38 1.36 20.00 46.56
N ALA A 39 0.83 21.22 46.37
CA ALA A 39 0.36 21.65 45.06
C ALA A 39 1.54 21.70 44.08
N ILE A 40 1.28 21.30 42.84
CA ILE A 40 2.25 21.30 41.73
C ILE A 40 1.73 22.23 40.62
N GLU A 41 2.59 23.15 40.18
CA GLU A 41 2.41 23.89 38.94
C GLU A 41 3.34 23.30 37.88
N THR A 42 2.82 22.99 36.70
CA THR A 42 3.56 22.39 35.60
C THR A 42 2.94 22.81 34.26
N VAL A 43 3.63 22.48 33.17
CA VAL A 43 3.15 22.73 31.83
C VAL A 43 3.21 21.44 31.04
N PHE A 44 2.08 21.02 30.50
CA PHE A 44 2.05 20.01 29.46
C PHE A 44 2.43 20.68 28.14
N SER A 45 3.22 19.99 27.30
CA SER A 45 3.47 20.44 25.93
C SER A 45 3.40 19.29 24.94
N TYR A 46 2.77 19.54 23.80
CA TYR A 46 2.83 18.67 22.62
C TYR A 46 3.59 19.38 21.52
N ASN A 47 4.61 18.74 20.98
CA ASN A 47 5.57 19.36 20.08
C ASN A 47 5.75 18.47 18.84
N THR A 48 5.72 19.04 17.63
CA THR A 48 5.97 18.29 16.40
C THR A 48 6.68 19.12 15.34
N LYS A 49 7.57 18.48 14.59
CA LYS A 49 8.10 19.03 13.35
C LYS A 49 6.99 19.16 12.31
N ASN A 50 7.17 20.08 11.38
CA ASN A 50 6.37 20.09 10.16
C ASN A 50 6.87 18.98 9.23
N PHE A 51 6.15 17.84 9.23
CA PHE A 51 6.50 16.67 8.44
C PHE A 51 5.58 16.47 7.22
N ILE A 52 4.50 17.25 7.10
CA ILE A 52 3.60 17.20 5.94
C ILE A 52 4.29 17.80 4.72
N ASP A 53 4.91 18.97 4.93
CA ASP A 53 5.75 19.60 3.93
C ASP A 53 6.79 20.42 4.69
N GLY A 54 8.06 20.04 4.59
CA GLY A 54 9.16 20.71 5.31
C GLY A 54 9.32 22.20 4.96
N GLN A 55 8.71 22.64 3.87
CA GLN A 55 8.63 24.03 3.44
C GLN A 55 7.21 24.61 3.60
N GLY A 56 6.26 23.82 4.11
CA GLY A 56 4.86 24.20 4.26
C GLY A 56 4.61 25.19 5.37
N THR A 57 3.46 25.84 5.30
CA THR A 57 2.99 26.77 6.31
C THR A 57 2.39 26.04 7.52
N ILE A 58 2.34 26.72 8.66
CA ILE A 58 1.59 26.27 9.83
C ILE A 58 0.57 27.37 10.14
N ARG A 59 -0.71 27.02 10.05
CA ARG A 59 -1.78 27.95 10.42
C ARG A 59 -2.37 27.66 11.81
N GLY A 60 -3.04 28.64 12.37
CA GLY A 60 -3.74 28.47 13.64
C GLY A 60 -5.09 27.78 13.47
N VAL A 61 -5.46 27.01 14.46
CA VAL A 61 -6.81 26.52 14.76
C VAL A 61 -7.08 26.78 16.24
N LYS A 62 -8.34 26.71 16.67
CA LYS A 62 -8.68 26.95 18.08
C LYS A 62 -7.88 26.02 19.00
N ASN A 63 -7.08 26.60 19.89
CA ASN A 63 -6.22 25.90 20.86
C ASN A 63 -5.21 24.92 20.23
N GLY A 64 -4.72 25.21 19.03
CA GLY A 64 -3.77 24.34 18.34
C GLY A 64 -3.31 24.89 17.00
N PHE A 65 -2.79 24.02 16.17
CA PHE A 65 -2.21 24.36 14.89
C PHE A 65 -2.49 23.31 13.82
N VAL A 66 -2.30 23.69 12.57
CA VAL A 66 -2.43 22.83 11.40
C VAL A 66 -1.12 22.85 10.62
N LEU A 67 -0.57 21.66 10.38
CA LEU A 67 0.46 21.43 9.37
C LEU A 67 -0.23 21.26 8.02
N GLU A 68 0.11 22.07 7.03
CA GLU A 68 -0.50 22.05 5.70
C GLU A 68 0.54 21.89 4.61
N SER A 69 0.15 21.24 3.51
CA SER A 69 0.91 21.27 2.27
C SER A 69 0.29 22.29 1.32
N ASP A 70 1.12 23.16 0.80
CA ASP A 70 0.70 24.16 -0.21
C ASP A 70 0.47 23.51 -1.60
N GLN A 71 0.83 22.24 -1.77
CA GLN A 71 0.83 21.56 -3.07
C GLN A 71 -0.42 20.69 -3.33
N ASN A 72 -1.05 20.10 -2.29
CA ASN A 72 -2.03 19.02 -2.50
C ASN A 72 -3.21 19.04 -1.51
N ASN A 73 -3.56 20.16 -0.92
CA ASN A 73 -4.67 20.30 0.04
C ASN A 73 -4.62 19.27 1.20
N SER A 74 -3.42 18.77 1.52
CA SER A 74 -3.19 17.84 2.62
C SER A 74 -2.90 18.58 3.91
N GLY A 75 -3.37 18.06 5.04
CA GLY A 75 -3.11 18.67 6.33
C GLY A 75 -3.37 17.77 7.51
N LEU A 76 -2.78 18.17 8.64
CA LEU A 76 -2.96 17.56 9.97
C LEU A 76 -3.19 18.66 10.99
N ALA A 77 -4.37 18.69 11.61
CA ALA A 77 -4.68 19.51 12.75
C ALA A 77 -4.32 18.81 14.05
N ILE A 78 -3.68 19.54 14.96
CA ILE A 78 -3.34 19.10 16.32
C ILE A 78 -3.80 20.20 17.28
N TYR A 79 -4.75 19.89 18.17
CA TYR A 79 -5.32 20.86 19.07
C TYR A 79 -5.82 20.22 20.39
N VAL A 80 -6.02 21.02 21.40
CA VAL A 80 -6.41 20.55 22.74
C VAL A 80 -7.74 21.12 23.19
N ASP A 81 -8.48 20.35 24.01
CA ASP A 81 -9.74 20.76 24.62
C ASP A 81 -9.49 21.58 25.89
N ASN A 82 -8.65 22.62 25.81
CA ASN A 82 -8.31 23.44 26.95
C ASN A 82 -8.21 24.92 26.57
N ALA A 83 -9.06 25.75 27.16
CA ALA A 83 -9.11 27.18 26.85
C ALA A 83 -7.88 27.98 27.28
N ALA A 84 -7.06 27.43 28.20
CA ALA A 84 -5.81 28.05 28.66
C ALA A 84 -4.60 27.65 27.79
N ALA A 85 -4.84 26.97 26.66
CA ALA A 85 -3.77 26.56 25.76
C ALA A 85 -3.08 27.77 25.12
N VAL A 86 -1.78 27.70 25.04
CA VAL A 86 -0.92 28.68 24.34
C VAL A 86 -0.20 27.96 23.20
N VAL A 87 -0.12 28.61 22.03
CA VAL A 87 0.39 27.95 20.82
C VAL A 87 1.60 28.68 20.26
N ASP A 88 2.71 27.98 20.09
CA ASP A 88 3.84 28.40 19.28
C ASP A 88 3.66 27.85 17.85
N HIS A 89 3.22 28.68 16.92
CA HIS A 89 2.98 28.29 15.52
C HIS A 89 4.25 28.26 14.67
N CYS A 90 5.39 28.65 15.22
CA CYS A 90 6.64 28.64 14.46
C CYS A 90 7.85 28.53 15.34
N TRP A 91 8.49 27.39 15.32
CA TRP A 91 9.78 27.21 15.98
C TRP A 91 10.86 28.12 15.37
N PHE A 92 12.04 28.13 15.97
CA PHE A 92 13.17 28.91 15.48
C PHE A 92 13.49 28.59 14.01
N ARG A 93 13.64 29.63 13.16
CA ARG A 93 13.91 29.51 11.70
C ARG A 93 15.34 29.88 11.30
N GLY A 94 16.21 30.21 12.26
CA GLY A 94 17.59 30.56 11.95
C GLY A 94 18.40 29.33 11.50
N ALA A 95 19.15 29.47 10.40
CA ALA A 95 19.95 28.38 9.85
C ALA A 95 21.19 28.01 10.70
N TRP A 96 21.50 28.81 11.71
CA TRP A 96 22.71 28.64 12.53
C TRP A 96 22.49 27.83 13.81
N PHE A 97 21.26 27.43 14.11
CA PHE A 97 20.95 26.64 15.30
C PHE A 97 19.77 25.71 15.07
N ASP A 98 19.80 24.54 15.71
CA ASP A 98 18.73 23.53 15.57
C ASP A 98 17.44 23.95 16.27
N PRO A 99 16.30 24.02 15.55
CA PRO A 99 15.01 24.38 16.13
C PRO A 99 14.56 23.46 17.28
N GLN A 100 14.87 22.17 17.22
CA GLN A 100 14.46 21.21 18.24
C GLN A 100 15.20 21.44 19.55
N THR A 101 16.48 21.78 19.50
CA THR A 101 17.26 22.13 20.70
C THR A 101 16.67 23.35 21.40
N VAL A 102 16.23 24.38 20.64
CA VAL A 102 15.54 25.54 21.21
C VAL A 102 14.24 25.15 21.92
N VAL A 103 13.44 24.30 21.27
CA VAL A 103 12.18 23.79 21.86
C VAL A 103 12.46 22.97 23.11
N TRP A 104 13.47 22.09 23.07
CA TRP A 104 13.85 21.27 24.23
C TRP A 104 14.28 22.12 25.41
N ASP A 105 15.05 23.17 25.19
CA ASP A 105 15.44 24.12 26.24
C ASP A 105 14.21 24.85 26.82
N ASN A 106 13.27 25.24 26.00
CA ASN A 106 12.00 25.83 26.48
C ASN A 106 11.25 24.85 27.39
N ILE A 107 11.10 23.59 26.97
CA ILE A 107 10.47 22.55 27.79
C ILE A 107 11.21 22.33 29.10
N ARG A 108 12.53 22.19 29.02
CA ARG A 108 13.40 21.96 30.21
C ARG A 108 13.29 23.05 31.28
N TYR A 109 13.11 24.30 30.85
CA TYR A 109 13.01 25.47 31.72
C TYR A 109 11.56 25.92 31.96
N GLY A 110 10.57 25.16 31.53
CA GLY A 110 9.15 25.47 31.70
C GLY A 110 8.70 26.75 30.98
N ARG A 111 9.40 27.16 29.95
CA ARG A 111 9.08 28.34 29.17
C ARG A 111 7.96 28.06 28.19
N ILE A 112 6.94 28.93 28.19
CA ILE A 112 5.84 28.89 27.22
C ILE A 112 6.15 29.91 26.13
N ALA A 113 6.18 29.45 24.88
CA ALA A 113 6.31 30.34 23.73
C ALA A 113 4.92 30.57 23.13
N ASP A 114 4.55 31.83 22.94
CA ASP A 114 3.32 32.25 22.23
C ASP A 114 3.74 32.95 20.95
N LYS A 115 3.54 32.29 19.81
CA LYS A 115 3.87 32.87 18.50
C LYS A 115 2.73 32.66 17.52
N GLN A 116 2.36 33.73 16.87
CA GLN A 116 1.34 33.72 15.83
C GLN A 116 1.85 32.99 14.57
N PRO A 117 0.93 32.47 13.72
CA PRO A 117 1.29 31.93 12.44
C PRO A 117 2.14 32.90 11.59
N VAL A 118 3.14 32.37 10.90
CA VAL A 118 4.03 33.15 10.06
C VAL A 118 3.81 32.83 8.57
N LYS A 119 4.12 33.77 7.70
CA LYS A 119 4.15 33.51 6.26
C LYS A 119 5.38 32.66 5.90
N GLY A 120 5.14 31.63 5.08
CA GLY A 120 6.19 30.73 4.59
C GLY A 120 6.52 29.60 5.56
N ALA A 121 7.58 28.90 5.27
CA ALA A 121 7.99 27.68 5.96
C ALA A 121 8.13 27.85 7.48
N ALA A 122 7.53 26.96 8.25
CA ALA A 122 7.68 26.84 9.68
C ALA A 122 8.23 25.43 10.04
N PRO A 123 9.37 25.34 10.77
CA PRO A 123 10.01 24.05 11.06
C PRO A 123 9.18 23.12 11.93
N GLY A 124 8.26 23.66 12.72
CA GLY A 124 7.39 22.93 13.63
C GLY A 124 6.59 23.86 14.52
N ALA A 125 5.68 23.28 15.30
CA ALA A 125 4.84 23.99 16.23
C ALA A 125 4.68 23.24 17.56
N SER A 126 4.20 23.96 18.57
CA SER A 126 3.97 23.44 19.92
C SER A 126 2.65 23.98 20.48
N VAL A 127 1.94 23.13 21.22
CA VAL A 127 0.83 23.56 22.06
C VAL A 127 1.22 23.34 23.53
N TYR A 128 0.99 24.31 24.40
CA TYR A 128 1.29 24.29 25.82
C TYR A 128 0.01 24.42 26.61
N VAL A 129 -0.13 23.62 27.68
CA VAL A 129 -1.26 23.70 28.60
C VAL A 129 -0.71 23.83 30.03
N PRO A 130 -0.82 25.02 30.67
CA PRO A 130 -0.50 25.20 32.08
C PRO A 130 -1.45 24.36 32.97
N LEU A 131 -0.88 23.66 33.93
CA LEU A 131 -1.60 22.81 34.88
C LEU A 131 -1.21 23.16 36.30
N ALA A 132 -2.21 23.36 37.14
CA ALA A 132 -2.04 23.42 38.61
C ALA A 132 -2.79 22.24 39.22
N LEU A 133 -2.14 21.38 39.97
CA LEU A 133 -2.72 20.19 40.61
C LEU A 133 -2.53 20.26 42.14
N GLN A 134 -3.64 20.17 42.85
CA GLN A 134 -3.63 20.00 44.30
C GLN A 134 -3.16 18.57 44.65
N PRO A 135 -2.76 18.32 45.95
CA PRO A 135 -2.45 16.96 46.38
C PRO A 135 -3.58 15.98 46.07
N GLY A 136 -3.24 14.86 45.43
CA GLY A 136 -4.21 13.83 44.99
C GLY A 136 -5.07 14.20 43.78
N GLU A 137 -4.96 15.42 43.26
CA GLU A 137 -5.76 15.85 42.13
C GLU A 137 -5.27 15.20 40.83
N THR A 138 -6.23 14.85 39.94
CA THR A 138 -5.97 14.34 38.60
C THR A 138 -6.56 15.31 37.58
N LYS A 139 -5.76 15.71 36.57
CA LYS A 139 -6.20 16.49 35.42
C LYS A 139 -5.88 15.78 34.13
N THR A 140 -6.77 15.91 33.15
CA THR A 140 -6.59 15.32 31.82
C THR A 140 -6.40 16.41 30.77
N VAL A 141 -5.41 16.26 29.91
CA VAL A 141 -5.23 17.02 28.69
C VAL A 141 -5.54 16.10 27.52
N ARG A 142 -6.50 16.48 26.70
CA ARG A 142 -6.87 15.74 25.50
C ARG A 142 -6.27 16.44 24.31
N VAL A 143 -5.47 15.70 23.51
CA VAL A 143 -4.90 16.15 22.23
C VAL A 143 -5.67 15.48 21.13
N ASN A 144 -6.32 16.27 20.28
CA ASN A 144 -7.07 15.81 19.12
C ASN A 144 -6.21 15.90 17.88
N PHE A 145 -6.31 14.89 17.03
CA PHE A 145 -5.67 14.79 15.73
C PHE A 145 -6.76 14.62 14.69
N CYS A 146 -6.80 15.53 13.72
CA CYS A 146 -7.64 15.38 12.54
C CYS A 146 -6.76 15.53 11.30
N TRP A 147 -6.82 14.56 10.39
CA TRP A 147 -6.04 14.66 9.16
C TRP A 147 -6.92 14.61 7.92
N TYR A 148 -6.41 15.19 6.86
CA TYR A 148 -7.02 15.15 5.54
C TYR A 148 -5.91 14.98 4.50
N LEU A 149 -5.85 13.83 3.85
CA LEU A 149 -4.88 13.46 2.82
C LEU A 149 -5.69 12.94 1.63
N PRO A 150 -6.27 13.84 0.79
CA PRO A 150 -7.21 13.46 -0.25
C PRO A 150 -6.55 12.71 -1.41
N ASP A 151 -5.28 13.03 -1.66
CA ASP A 151 -4.51 12.43 -2.72
C ASP A 151 -3.49 11.44 -2.14
N SER A 152 -3.41 10.29 -2.74
CA SER A 152 -2.47 9.23 -2.38
C SER A 152 -1.73 8.79 -3.64
N ASN A 153 -0.43 8.56 -3.52
CA ASN A 153 0.34 7.87 -4.55
C ASN A 153 0.34 6.34 -4.35
N LEU A 154 -0.47 5.85 -3.41
CA LEU A 154 -0.67 4.44 -3.22
C LEU A 154 -1.60 3.92 -4.31
N SER A 155 -1.19 2.89 -5.00
CA SER A 155 -2.01 2.12 -5.94
C SER A 155 -2.24 0.73 -5.38
N ILE A 156 -3.40 0.16 -5.67
CA ILE A 156 -3.64 -1.27 -5.42
C ILE A 156 -2.80 -2.03 -6.45
N GLY A 157 -1.91 -2.91 -5.99
CA GLY A 157 -1.10 -3.76 -6.87
C GLY A 157 0.14 -3.11 -7.50
N GLY A 158 0.57 -1.92 -7.08
CA GLY A 158 1.72 -1.21 -7.65
C GLY A 158 1.34 -0.33 -8.86
N ALA A 159 2.29 0.47 -9.35
CA ALA A 159 2.08 1.28 -10.56
C ALA A 159 2.14 0.35 -11.78
N ARG A 160 0.98 0.09 -12.41
CA ARG A 160 0.90 -0.69 -13.65
C ARG A 160 1.64 0.04 -14.77
N LYS A 161 2.50 -0.68 -15.49
CA LYS A 161 3.20 -0.19 -16.68
C LYS A 161 2.70 -0.96 -17.90
N VAL A 162 1.61 -0.47 -18.44
CA VAL A 162 0.86 -1.07 -19.55
C VAL A 162 1.74 -1.27 -20.77
N GLY A 163 1.70 -2.47 -21.35
CA GLY A 163 2.42 -2.80 -22.57
C GLY A 163 3.94 -2.83 -22.47
N GLN A 164 4.53 -2.83 -21.27
CA GLN A 164 5.99 -2.69 -21.10
C GLN A 164 6.71 -3.98 -20.73
N ALA A 165 6.02 -5.08 -20.41
CA ALA A 165 6.64 -6.32 -19.94
C ALA A 165 7.66 -6.92 -20.93
N PHE A 166 7.47 -6.71 -22.24
CA PHE A 166 8.31 -7.30 -23.29
C PHE A 166 8.99 -6.25 -24.21
N THR A 167 9.11 -4.99 -23.75
CA THR A 167 9.69 -3.90 -24.58
C THR A 167 11.20 -3.96 -24.74
N GLY A 168 11.87 -4.91 -24.11
CA GLY A 168 13.32 -5.05 -24.16
C GLY A 168 13.78 -6.15 -25.09
N MET A 169 14.64 -6.98 -24.57
CA MET A 169 15.19 -8.21 -25.16
C MET A 169 15.04 -9.33 -24.13
N PRO A 170 15.27 -10.60 -24.51
CA PRO A 170 15.30 -11.71 -23.57
C PRO A 170 16.20 -11.44 -22.35
N CYS A 171 15.74 -11.82 -21.16
CA CYS A 171 16.43 -11.58 -19.92
C CYS A 171 17.58 -12.56 -19.70
N LYS A 172 18.71 -12.09 -19.20
CA LYS A 172 19.86 -12.93 -18.84
C LYS A 172 19.66 -13.57 -17.47
N GLY A 173 18.84 -14.61 -17.44
CA GLY A 173 18.53 -15.33 -16.19
C GLY A 173 17.67 -14.51 -15.23
N THR A 174 18.16 -14.28 -14.01
CA THR A 174 17.47 -13.56 -12.94
C THR A 174 17.49 -12.06 -13.19
N ALA A 175 16.33 -11.43 -13.20
CA ALA A 175 16.21 -9.98 -13.28
C ALA A 175 16.57 -9.28 -11.96
N SER A 176 16.83 -7.98 -12.02
CA SER A 176 17.13 -7.18 -10.83
C SER A 176 15.93 -7.14 -9.88
N GLY A 177 16.12 -7.52 -8.61
CA GLY A 177 15.08 -7.58 -7.58
C GLY A 177 14.23 -8.84 -7.59
N GLN A 178 14.46 -9.77 -8.54
CA GLN A 178 13.78 -11.06 -8.63
C GLN A 178 14.50 -12.11 -7.76
N GLN A 179 13.78 -13.12 -7.29
CA GLN A 179 14.40 -14.32 -6.71
C GLN A 179 15.19 -15.08 -7.79
N PRO A 180 16.18 -15.94 -7.42
CA PRO A 180 16.99 -16.65 -8.39
C PRO A 180 16.17 -17.52 -9.36
N VAL A 181 16.22 -17.22 -10.64
CA VAL A 181 15.57 -17.98 -11.71
C VAL A 181 16.43 -19.19 -12.09
N SER A 182 15.79 -20.35 -12.25
CA SER A 182 16.44 -21.59 -12.62
C SER A 182 15.55 -22.49 -13.50
N GLY A 183 16.13 -23.56 -14.07
CA GLY A 183 15.39 -24.52 -14.87
C GLY A 183 15.19 -24.12 -16.33
N PHE A 184 15.77 -23.03 -16.81
CA PHE A 184 15.79 -22.64 -18.22
C PHE A 184 17.03 -23.19 -18.94
N VAL A 185 17.04 -23.12 -20.27
CA VAL A 185 18.14 -23.60 -21.12
C VAL A 185 19.01 -22.42 -21.55
N GLY A 186 20.34 -22.61 -21.56
CA GLY A 186 21.28 -21.59 -22.03
C GLY A 186 21.51 -20.43 -21.06
N LYS A 187 21.39 -19.20 -21.54
CA LYS A 187 21.74 -17.98 -20.78
C LYS A 187 20.62 -16.96 -20.67
N GLN A 188 19.63 -17.04 -21.54
CA GLN A 188 18.54 -16.07 -21.65
C GLN A 188 17.18 -16.79 -21.69
N LEU A 189 16.14 -16.08 -21.31
CA LEU A 189 14.77 -16.57 -21.35
C LEU A 189 13.79 -15.41 -21.53
N LEU A 190 12.56 -15.71 -21.87
CA LEU A 190 11.44 -14.79 -21.74
C LEU A 190 11.11 -14.61 -20.28
N ASN A 191 11.21 -13.37 -19.77
CA ASN A 191 10.98 -13.03 -18.38
C ASN A 191 10.32 -11.65 -18.30
N SER A 192 9.04 -11.62 -18.00
CA SER A 192 8.27 -10.36 -17.94
C SER A 192 8.56 -9.51 -16.70
N PHE A 193 9.21 -10.09 -15.68
CA PHE A 193 9.67 -9.35 -14.50
C PHE A 193 10.81 -8.37 -14.81
N ASP A 194 11.55 -8.57 -15.91
CA ASP A 194 12.74 -7.77 -16.24
C ASP A 194 12.38 -6.28 -16.38
N LYS A 195 13.18 -5.41 -15.72
CA LYS A 195 13.08 -3.93 -15.75
C LYS A 195 11.93 -3.28 -15.00
N GLY A 196 11.04 -4.02 -14.35
CA GLY A 196 9.93 -3.38 -13.64
C GLY A 196 9.18 -4.22 -12.63
N GLY A 197 9.56 -5.49 -12.46
CA GLY A 197 8.91 -6.38 -11.50
C GLY A 197 7.47 -6.74 -11.88
N ASP A 198 6.70 -7.21 -10.93
CA ASP A 198 5.30 -7.61 -11.14
C ASP A 198 4.36 -6.47 -11.64
N GLY A 199 4.81 -5.23 -11.65
CA GLY A 199 4.00 -4.10 -12.13
C GLY A 199 4.01 -3.89 -13.64
N LEU A 200 4.75 -4.70 -14.40
CA LEU A 200 4.76 -4.65 -15.87
C LEU A 200 3.65 -5.52 -16.43
N THR A 201 2.97 -5.04 -17.47
CA THR A 201 1.99 -5.83 -18.23
C THR A 201 2.32 -5.82 -19.70
N GLY A 202 1.88 -6.83 -20.45
CA GLY A 202 2.07 -6.92 -21.89
C GLY A 202 1.79 -8.30 -22.46
N ILE A 203 1.81 -8.35 -23.78
CA ILE A 203 1.61 -9.57 -24.54
C ILE A 203 2.69 -9.70 -25.61
N ILE A 204 3.24 -10.90 -25.76
CA ILE A 204 4.16 -11.25 -26.85
C ILE A 204 3.67 -12.52 -27.54
N GLN A 205 3.80 -12.59 -28.87
CA GLN A 205 3.37 -13.74 -29.63
C GLN A 205 4.43 -14.21 -30.64
N SER A 206 4.44 -15.52 -30.86
CA SER A 206 5.27 -16.13 -31.88
C SER A 206 4.75 -15.83 -33.29
N PRO A 207 5.58 -15.98 -34.33
CA PRO A 207 5.07 -16.16 -35.70
C PRO A 207 4.08 -17.33 -35.77
N GLU A 208 3.18 -17.30 -36.78
CA GLU A 208 2.38 -18.47 -37.09
C GLU A 208 3.26 -19.63 -37.57
N PHE A 209 2.96 -20.82 -37.09
CA PHE A 209 3.59 -22.07 -37.58
C PHE A 209 2.52 -23.10 -37.95
N ASN A 210 2.86 -24.02 -38.86
CA ASN A 210 2.00 -25.15 -39.19
C ASN A 210 2.23 -26.26 -38.13
N ILE A 211 1.17 -26.83 -37.58
CA ILE A 211 1.22 -27.96 -36.66
C ILE A 211 1.56 -29.22 -37.46
N GLY A 212 2.86 -29.47 -37.69
CA GLY A 212 3.38 -30.65 -38.38
C GLY A 212 3.93 -31.73 -37.47
N LYS A 213 4.06 -31.43 -36.15
CA LYS A 213 4.57 -32.32 -35.10
C LYS A 213 3.50 -32.58 -34.06
N ARG A 214 3.58 -33.70 -33.37
CA ARG A 214 2.58 -34.11 -32.41
C ARG A 214 2.61 -33.35 -31.11
N TYR A 215 3.76 -32.92 -30.63
CA TYR A 215 3.92 -32.28 -29.33
C TYR A 215 4.56 -30.90 -29.47
N LEU A 216 4.09 -29.96 -28.66
CA LEU A 216 4.81 -28.74 -28.32
C LEU A 216 5.27 -28.89 -26.87
N LYS A 217 6.58 -28.75 -26.67
CA LYS A 217 7.23 -28.78 -25.36
C LYS A 217 7.87 -27.44 -25.10
N PHE A 218 7.82 -26.98 -23.85
CA PHE A 218 8.48 -25.76 -23.42
C PHE A 218 8.63 -25.75 -21.89
N LEU A 219 9.40 -24.79 -21.40
CA LEU A 219 9.62 -24.55 -19.97
C LEU A 219 8.80 -23.34 -19.54
N VAL A 220 8.13 -23.40 -18.38
CA VAL A 220 7.30 -22.32 -17.84
C VAL A 220 7.47 -22.19 -16.34
N GLY A 221 7.50 -20.96 -15.81
CA GLY A 221 7.57 -20.58 -14.41
C GLY A 221 6.84 -19.27 -14.15
N GLY A 222 6.97 -18.73 -12.93
CA GLY A 222 6.28 -17.50 -12.53
C GLY A 222 4.87 -17.73 -12.01
N GLY A 223 3.95 -16.80 -12.28
CA GLY A 223 2.57 -16.78 -11.81
C GLY A 223 1.73 -17.97 -12.22
N SER A 224 0.62 -18.20 -11.52
CA SER A 224 -0.27 -19.35 -11.72
C SER A 224 -1.69 -18.99 -12.19
N GLN A 225 -1.94 -17.74 -12.56
CA GLN A 225 -3.23 -17.25 -13.00
C GLN A 225 -3.40 -17.42 -14.51
N ALA A 226 -4.23 -18.37 -14.93
CA ALA A 226 -4.39 -18.77 -16.34
C ALA A 226 -4.93 -17.65 -17.23
N ASP A 227 -5.72 -16.75 -16.68
CA ASP A 227 -6.30 -15.58 -17.36
C ASP A 227 -5.37 -14.35 -17.38
N ARG A 228 -4.30 -14.34 -16.59
CA ARG A 228 -3.46 -13.16 -16.36
C ARG A 228 -1.98 -13.37 -16.66
N THR A 229 -1.42 -14.51 -16.24
CA THR A 229 0.00 -14.86 -16.43
C THR A 229 0.10 -16.24 -17.03
N SER A 230 0.15 -16.33 -18.37
CA SER A 230 0.02 -17.61 -19.05
C SER A 230 0.74 -17.67 -20.40
N VAL A 231 1.08 -18.89 -20.78
CA VAL A 231 1.47 -19.28 -22.14
C VAL A 231 0.28 -19.96 -22.78
N ASN A 232 -0.14 -19.52 -23.96
CA ASN A 232 -1.33 -19.99 -24.65
C ASN A 232 -1.02 -20.47 -26.07
N LEU A 233 -1.63 -21.57 -26.50
CA LEU A 233 -1.65 -21.96 -27.91
C LEU A 233 -2.93 -21.43 -28.55
N VAL A 234 -2.79 -20.68 -29.60
CA VAL A 234 -3.92 -20.13 -30.37
C VAL A 234 -4.02 -20.85 -31.71
N VAL A 235 -5.20 -21.43 -31.98
CA VAL A 235 -5.53 -22.12 -33.24
C VAL A 235 -6.86 -21.58 -33.77
N ASP A 236 -6.92 -21.19 -35.06
CA ASP A 236 -8.12 -20.59 -35.64
C ASP A 236 -8.68 -19.40 -34.79
N GLY A 237 -7.80 -18.58 -34.21
CA GLY A 237 -8.14 -17.42 -33.37
C GLY A 237 -8.70 -17.74 -31.98
N LYS A 238 -8.62 -19.00 -31.55
CA LYS A 238 -9.07 -19.42 -30.21
C LYS A 238 -7.92 -20.00 -29.40
N ILE A 239 -7.87 -19.67 -28.13
CA ILE A 239 -6.99 -20.34 -27.18
C ILE A 239 -7.50 -21.77 -27.01
N VAL A 240 -6.65 -22.77 -27.26
CA VAL A 240 -6.96 -24.19 -27.21
C VAL A 240 -6.17 -24.94 -26.14
N GLU A 241 -5.04 -24.42 -25.72
CA GLU A 241 -4.21 -24.91 -24.61
C GLU A 241 -3.69 -23.70 -23.83
N THR A 242 -3.56 -23.85 -22.51
CA THR A 242 -3.00 -22.83 -21.60
C THR A 242 -2.07 -23.50 -20.60
N ALA A 243 -0.94 -22.89 -20.35
CA ALA A 243 -0.01 -23.27 -19.29
C ALA A 243 0.34 -22.05 -18.43
N VAL A 244 0.57 -22.29 -17.16
CA VAL A 244 0.94 -21.29 -16.16
C VAL A 244 2.18 -21.75 -15.38
N GLY A 245 2.82 -20.85 -14.67
CA GLY A 245 3.81 -21.20 -13.65
C GLY A 245 3.14 -21.79 -12.42
N ASN A 246 3.96 -22.03 -11.41
CA ASN A 246 3.52 -22.64 -10.13
C ASN A 246 3.93 -21.77 -8.92
N GLN A 247 3.99 -20.46 -9.10
CA GLN A 247 4.45 -19.48 -8.12
C GLN A 247 5.89 -19.77 -7.63
N THR A 248 6.76 -20.07 -8.58
CA THR A 248 8.20 -20.27 -8.34
C THR A 248 8.98 -19.74 -9.53
N GLU A 249 10.22 -19.33 -9.25
CA GLU A 249 11.20 -18.90 -10.25
C GLU A 249 11.93 -20.08 -10.91
N THR A 250 11.53 -21.31 -10.60
CA THR A 250 12.06 -22.50 -11.25
C THR A 250 11.13 -22.95 -12.36
N LEU A 251 11.61 -22.86 -13.62
CA LEU A 251 10.83 -23.31 -14.76
C LEU A 251 10.69 -24.83 -14.74
N SER A 252 9.52 -25.32 -15.13
CA SER A 252 9.21 -26.73 -15.29
C SER A 252 8.71 -27.04 -16.69
N GLU A 253 8.95 -28.28 -17.14
CA GLU A 253 8.54 -28.71 -18.48
C GLU A 253 7.02 -28.83 -18.59
N THR A 254 6.46 -28.29 -19.66
CA THR A 254 5.09 -28.48 -20.12
C THR A 254 5.07 -29.16 -21.48
N VAL A 255 4.12 -30.08 -21.68
CA VAL A 255 3.97 -30.83 -22.94
C VAL A 255 2.51 -30.80 -23.37
N TRP A 256 2.22 -30.20 -24.53
CA TRP A 256 0.93 -30.23 -25.17
C TRP A 256 0.85 -31.26 -26.29
N ASP A 257 -0.23 -32.08 -26.33
CA ASP A 257 -0.48 -33.01 -27.45
C ASP A 257 -1.28 -32.31 -28.55
N LEU A 258 -0.62 -31.94 -29.61
CA LEU A 258 -1.18 -31.20 -30.74
C LEU A 258 -1.93 -32.08 -31.74
N LYS A 259 -2.10 -33.37 -31.46
CA LYS A 259 -2.82 -34.31 -32.35
C LYS A 259 -4.19 -33.79 -32.79
N PRO A 260 -5.04 -33.16 -31.94
CA PRO A 260 -6.33 -32.63 -32.36
C PRO A 260 -6.24 -31.46 -33.37
N TYR A 261 -5.08 -30.83 -33.48
CA TYR A 261 -4.89 -29.60 -34.29
C TYR A 261 -3.95 -29.83 -35.47
N GLN A 262 -3.57 -31.06 -35.80
CA GLN A 262 -2.66 -31.43 -36.87
C GLN A 262 -3.08 -30.78 -38.20
N GLY A 263 -2.09 -30.20 -38.93
CA GLY A 263 -2.27 -29.53 -40.21
C GLY A 263 -2.86 -28.13 -40.12
N LYS A 264 -3.26 -27.66 -38.91
CA LYS A 264 -3.72 -26.29 -38.72
C LYS A 264 -2.54 -25.34 -38.50
N LYS A 265 -2.81 -24.04 -38.68
CA LYS A 265 -1.92 -22.97 -38.27
C LYS A 265 -2.16 -22.61 -36.83
N ALA A 266 -1.10 -22.31 -36.11
CA ALA A 266 -1.11 -21.89 -34.71
C ALA A 266 -0.03 -20.85 -34.44
N PHE A 267 -0.16 -20.16 -33.33
CA PHE A 267 0.90 -19.37 -32.73
C PHE A 267 0.84 -19.49 -31.21
N VAL A 268 1.96 -19.24 -30.56
CA VAL A 268 2.04 -19.14 -29.10
C VAL A 268 1.82 -17.69 -28.70
N LYS A 269 0.93 -17.44 -27.74
CA LYS A 269 0.67 -16.13 -27.13
C LYS A 269 1.04 -16.19 -25.66
N VAL A 270 2.01 -15.39 -25.23
CA VAL A 270 2.39 -15.25 -23.82
C VAL A 270 1.77 -13.98 -23.29
N ILE A 271 1.05 -14.10 -22.20
CA ILE A 271 0.26 -13.02 -21.57
C ILE A 271 0.83 -12.75 -20.19
N ASP A 272 1.03 -11.48 -19.90
CA ASP A 272 1.27 -10.95 -18.58
C ASP A 272 0.38 -9.71 -18.39
N LEU A 273 -0.70 -9.85 -17.63
CA LEU A 273 -1.66 -8.78 -17.32
C LEU A 273 -1.84 -8.60 -15.82
N ASP A 274 -1.12 -9.36 -14.99
CA ASP A 274 -1.20 -9.27 -13.53
C ASP A 274 -0.19 -8.26 -12.99
N VAL A 275 -0.56 -7.54 -11.93
CA VAL A 275 0.29 -6.57 -11.24
C VAL A 275 0.44 -6.86 -9.74
N TYR A 276 -0.07 -8.01 -9.32
CA TYR A 276 0.03 -8.48 -7.94
C TYR A 276 1.30 -9.32 -7.73
N PRO A 277 1.65 -9.69 -6.49
CA PRO A 277 2.75 -10.62 -6.24
C PRO A 277 2.61 -11.90 -7.08
N TRP A 278 3.68 -12.31 -7.75
CA TRP A 278 3.70 -13.34 -8.79
C TRP A 278 2.98 -12.95 -10.09
N GLY A 279 2.80 -11.66 -10.32
CA GLY A 279 2.26 -11.10 -11.56
C GLY A 279 3.31 -11.06 -12.68
N HIS A 280 3.99 -12.17 -12.94
CA HIS A 280 4.95 -12.29 -14.05
C HIS A 280 4.99 -13.71 -14.58
N ILE A 281 5.46 -13.88 -15.81
CA ILE A 281 5.60 -15.14 -16.50
C ILE A 281 7.04 -15.35 -16.99
N LEU A 282 7.54 -16.57 -16.78
CA LEU A 282 8.81 -17.05 -17.30
C LEU A 282 8.54 -18.12 -18.34
N ALA A 283 9.17 -18.05 -19.50
CA ALA A 283 9.04 -19.08 -20.51
C ALA A 283 10.34 -19.26 -21.30
N ASP A 284 10.59 -20.49 -21.74
CA ASP A 284 11.80 -20.81 -22.48
C ASP A 284 11.66 -22.07 -23.34
N GLN A 285 12.55 -22.26 -24.29
CA GLN A 285 12.82 -23.49 -25.03
C GLN A 285 11.55 -24.10 -25.67
N PHE A 286 10.91 -23.37 -26.59
CA PHE A 286 9.74 -23.88 -27.32
C PHE A 286 10.15 -24.82 -28.45
N VAL A 287 9.73 -26.10 -28.36
CA VAL A 287 10.16 -27.19 -29.25
C VAL A 287 8.98 -27.98 -29.78
N LEU A 288 8.89 -28.11 -31.10
CA LEU A 288 7.99 -29.05 -31.78
C LEU A 288 8.67 -30.39 -31.99
N THR A 289 8.04 -31.48 -31.57
CA THR A 289 8.59 -32.85 -31.68
C THR A 289 7.50 -33.90 -31.84
N ASP A 290 7.83 -35.06 -32.41
CA ASP A 290 6.98 -36.25 -32.40
C ASP A 290 7.27 -37.19 -31.23
N ASN A 291 8.34 -36.94 -30.48
CA ASN A 291 8.73 -37.71 -29.33
C ASN A 291 8.26 -37.02 -28.03
N ARG A 292 7.29 -37.61 -27.34
CA ARG A 292 6.82 -37.08 -26.04
C ARG A 292 7.93 -36.97 -24.99
N ASN A 293 8.89 -37.89 -25.04
CA ASN A 293 10.01 -37.97 -24.09
C ASN A 293 11.28 -37.28 -24.64
N GLU A 294 11.14 -36.38 -25.61
CA GLU A 294 12.26 -35.55 -26.09
C GLU A 294 12.93 -34.85 -24.92
N ASP A 295 14.25 -34.93 -24.88
CA ASP A 295 15.03 -34.17 -23.88
C ASP A 295 15.09 -32.71 -24.31
N ILE A 296 14.36 -31.85 -23.61
CA ILE A 296 14.26 -30.44 -23.94
C ILE A 296 15.59 -29.69 -23.75
N TYR A 297 16.51 -30.24 -22.99
CA TYR A 297 17.85 -29.70 -22.76
C TYR A 297 18.89 -30.20 -23.79
N ASN A 298 18.56 -31.28 -24.55
CA ASN A 298 19.45 -31.85 -25.55
C ASN A 298 18.64 -32.42 -26.73
N LEU A 299 18.25 -31.51 -27.63
CA LEU A 299 17.30 -31.80 -28.70
C LEU A 299 17.83 -32.76 -29.75
N SER A 300 17.01 -33.71 -30.18
CA SER A 300 17.28 -34.55 -31.33
C SER A 300 17.22 -33.75 -32.64
N SER A 301 17.89 -34.24 -33.68
CA SER A 301 17.87 -33.61 -35.01
C SER A 301 16.52 -33.66 -35.71
N THR A 302 15.53 -34.38 -35.17
CA THR A 302 14.17 -34.49 -35.70
C THR A 302 13.18 -33.50 -35.06
N SER A 303 13.62 -32.83 -34.01
CA SER A 303 12.84 -31.77 -33.33
C SER A 303 13.05 -30.40 -34.00
N THR A 304 12.07 -29.54 -33.91
CA THR A 304 12.12 -28.19 -34.46
C THR A 304 12.07 -27.18 -33.30
N LEU A 305 13.14 -26.42 -33.13
CA LEU A 305 13.18 -25.32 -32.18
C LEU A 305 12.40 -24.12 -32.73
N LEU A 306 11.38 -23.67 -31.99
CA LEU A 306 10.62 -22.46 -32.33
C LEU A 306 11.24 -21.22 -31.67
N ALA A 307 11.71 -21.33 -30.44
CA ALA A 307 12.41 -20.27 -29.71
C ALA A 307 13.24 -20.83 -28.55
N ASP A 308 14.46 -20.29 -28.37
CA ASP A 308 15.32 -20.50 -27.22
C ASP A 308 15.72 -19.17 -26.53
N PHE A 309 15.30 -18.05 -27.08
CA PHE A 309 15.59 -16.69 -26.62
C PHE A 309 17.07 -16.36 -26.37
N GLU A 310 18.01 -17.12 -26.96
CA GLU A 310 19.45 -16.95 -26.78
C GLU A 310 20.06 -15.79 -27.60
N SER A 311 19.24 -15.01 -28.28
CA SER A 311 19.67 -13.83 -29.03
C SER A 311 19.38 -12.52 -28.26
N ASN A 312 20.05 -11.42 -28.66
CA ASN A 312 19.76 -10.10 -28.07
C ASN A 312 18.51 -9.43 -28.67
N SER A 313 17.54 -10.23 -29.12
CA SER A 313 16.25 -9.78 -29.64
C SER A 313 15.23 -10.91 -29.50
N TRP A 314 13.96 -10.58 -29.59
CA TRP A 314 12.87 -11.56 -29.61
C TRP A 314 12.82 -12.40 -30.90
N GLY A 315 13.75 -12.21 -31.84
CA GLY A 315 13.71 -12.83 -33.14
C GLY A 315 12.48 -12.40 -33.94
N ASP A 316 11.71 -13.37 -34.43
CA ASP A 316 10.46 -13.14 -35.14
C ASP A 316 9.23 -13.04 -34.22
N TRP A 317 9.40 -13.14 -32.89
CA TRP A 317 8.33 -12.91 -31.93
C TRP A 317 8.01 -11.41 -31.85
N GLN A 318 6.72 -11.08 -31.71
CA GLN A 318 6.26 -9.71 -31.74
C GLN A 318 5.55 -9.35 -30.45
N VAL A 319 5.95 -8.23 -29.85
CA VAL A 319 5.16 -7.57 -28.79
C VAL A 319 3.92 -6.98 -29.46
N VAL A 320 2.76 -7.34 -28.95
CA VAL A 320 1.47 -6.88 -29.48
C VAL A 320 0.84 -5.86 -28.55
N ASP A 321 -0.02 -5.02 -29.12
CA ASP A 321 -0.80 -4.08 -28.32
C ASP A 321 -1.76 -4.85 -27.41
N SER A 322 -1.59 -4.70 -26.11
CA SER A 322 -2.38 -5.36 -25.05
C SER A 322 -3.47 -4.46 -24.49
N SER A 323 -3.63 -3.25 -25.02
CA SER A 323 -4.50 -2.22 -24.43
C SER A 323 -5.98 -2.64 -24.34
N GLU A 324 -6.48 -3.45 -25.28
CA GLU A 324 -7.87 -3.92 -25.23
C GLU A 324 -8.05 -5.04 -24.20
N GLU A 325 -7.14 -6.01 -24.13
CA GLU A 325 -7.13 -7.06 -23.12
C GLU A 325 -6.95 -6.46 -21.73
N GLU A 326 -6.07 -5.47 -21.58
CA GLU A 326 -5.87 -4.78 -20.32
C GLU A 326 -7.08 -3.96 -19.88
N LYS A 327 -7.79 -3.30 -20.81
CA LYS A 327 -9.05 -2.61 -20.50
C LYS A 327 -10.13 -3.60 -20.04
N GLN A 328 -10.24 -4.75 -20.69
CA GLN A 328 -11.21 -5.78 -20.28
C GLN A 328 -10.88 -6.30 -18.89
N PHE A 329 -9.61 -6.58 -18.65
CA PHE A 329 -9.14 -7.01 -17.33
C PHE A 329 -9.43 -5.96 -16.24
N LEU A 330 -9.18 -4.68 -16.52
CA LEU A 330 -9.48 -3.57 -15.61
C LEU A 330 -10.99 -3.42 -15.36
N ALA A 331 -11.82 -3.65 -16.37
CA ALA A 331 -13.26 -3.61 -16.20
C ALA A 331 -13.76 -4.73 -15.28
N ASP A 332 -13.16 -5.91 -15.36
CA ASP A 332 -13.52 -7.08 -14.55
C ASP A 332 -13.03 -6.95 -13.10
N GLU A 333 -11.88 -6.31 -12.87
CA GLU A 333 -11.30 -6.10 -11.52
C GLU A 333 -11.79 -4.82 -10.83
N GLY A 334 -12.55 -3.99 -11.53
CA GLY A 334 -12.84 -2.63 -11.12
C GLY A 334 -11.68 -1.69 -11.44
N ASP A 335 -11.91 -0.38 -11.29
CA ASP A 335 -10.99 0.67 -11.73
C ASP A 335 -9.63 0.62 -10.98
N VAL A 336 -8.71 -0.19 -11.47
CA VAL A 336 -7.38 -0.43 -10.86
C VAL A 336 -6.40 0.73 -11.17
N GLU A 337 -6.72 1.59 -12.14
CA GLU A 337 -5.96 2.83 -12.38
C GLU A 337 -6.28 3.93 -11.37
N ALA A 338 -7.34 3.77 -10.58
CA ALA A 338 -7.62 4.74 -9.53
C ALA A 338 -6.50 4.70 -8.50
N THR A 339 -5.70 5.74 -8.43
CA THR A 339 -4.93 6.07 -7.23
C THR A 339 -5.86 5.88 -6.04
N TYR A 340 -5.42 5.08 -5.05
CA TYR A 340 -6.20 4.86 -3.86
C TYR A 340 -6.55 6.21 -3.24
N ARG A 341 -7.83 6.57 -3.29
CA ARG A 341 -8.35 7.72 -2.58
C ARG A 341 -8.94 7.24 -1.25
N PRO A 342 -8.51 7.81 -0.12
CA PRO A 342 -9.14 7.50 1.14
C PRO A 342 -10.65 7.79 1.04
N TRP A 343 -11.50 6.83 1.43
CA TRP A 343 -12.96 6.97 1.27
C TRP A 343 -13.51 8.24 1.95
N TYR A 344 -12.89 8.70 3.03
CA TYR A 344 -13.30 9.93 3.71
C TYR A 344 -13.16 11.18 2.83
N SER A 345 -12.35 11.14 1.75
CA SER A 345 -12.24 12.24 0.78
C SER A 345 -13.46 12.38 -0.11
N GLU A 346 -14.33 11.36 -0.17
CA GLU A 346 -15.65 11.47 -0.78
C GLU A 346 -16.61 12.23 0.13
N ARG A 347 -16.52 12.00 1.44
CA ARG A 347 -17.36 12.60 2.47
C ARG A 347 -16.97 14.04 2.82
N PHE A 348 -15.67 14.30 2.97
CA PHE A 348 -15.11 15.59 3.33
C PHE A 348 -14.31 16.18 2.15
N LYS A 349 -14.38 17.49 1.98
CA LYS A 349 -13.65 18.21 0.91
C LYS A 349 -12.46 19.01 1.44
N SER A 350 -12.31 19.09 2.75
CA SER A 350 -11.21 19.79 3.41
C SER A 350 -10.96 19.29 4.83
N LEU A 351 -9.78 19.57 5.35
CA LEU A 351 -9.45 19.34 6.76
C LEU A 351 -10.41 20.08 7.71
N ASN A 352 -10.86 21.29 7.34
CA ASN A 352 -11.79 22.04 8.19
C ASN A 352 -13.14 21.34 8.33
N GLU A 353 -13.61 20.63 7.31
CA GLU A 353 -14.83 19.83 7.41
C GLU A 353 -14.64 18.62 8.33
N VAL A 354 -13.49 17.99 8.31
CA VAL A 354 -13.14 16.90 9.25
C VAL A 354 -13.15 17.42 10.69
N ILE A 355 -12.46 18.54 10.95
CA ILE A 355 -12.43 19.19 12.28
C ILE A 355 -13.84 19.54 12.74
N GLY A 356 -14.63 20.20 11.88
CA GLY A 356 -15.98 20.61 12.22
C GLY A 356 -16.90 19.43 12.54
N TYR A 357 -16.79 18.35 11.76
CA TYR A 357 -17.56 17.13 12.03
C TYR A 357 -17.13 16.48 13.35
N TRP A 358 -15.82 16.37 13.59
CA TRP A 358 -15.27 15.82 14.83
C TRP A 358 -15.72 16.61 16.04
N ASP A 359 -15.55 17.94 16.06
CA ASP A 359 -15.93 18.81 17.17
C ASP A 359 -17.43 18.72 17.49
N ALA A 360 -18.27 18.59 16.46
CA ALA A 360 -19.72 18.48 16.63
C ALA A 360 -20.17 17.11 17.16
N ASN A 361 -19.41 16.04 16.88
CA ASN A 361 -19.87 14.66 17.13
C ASN A 361 -19.00 13.89 18.13
N GLN A 362 -17.85 14.42 18.56
CA GLN A 362 -16.88 13.66 19.37
C GLN A 362 -17.48 13.02 20.62
N ALA A 363 -18.33 13.72 21.35
CA ALA A 363 -18.93 13.19 22.57
C ALA A 363 -19.85 11.97 22.30
N MET A 364 -20.60 11.99 21.22
CA MET A 364 -21.46 10.88 20.79
C MET A 364 -20.62 9.71 20.31
N LEU A 365 -19.61 9.97 19.48
CA LEU A 365 -18.71 8.96 18.93
C LEU A 365 -17.88 8.28 20.03
N GLU A 366 -17.37 9.05 20.99
CA GLU A 366 -16.67 8.52 22.17
C GLU A 366 -17.59 7.62 22.99
N LYS A 367 -18.80 8.09 23.30
CA LYS A 367 -19.79 7.31 24.06
C LYS A 367 -20.07 5.96 23.38
N ASN A 368 -20.34 5.97 22.09
CA ASN A 368 -20.67 4.75 21.34
C ASN A 368 -19.49 3.79 21.24
N SER A 369 -18.27 4.30 21.04
CA SER A 369 -17.05 3.50 21.04
C SER A 369 -16.77 2.88 22.39
N ARG A 370 -16.94 3.62 23.50
CA ARG A 370 -16.76 3.12 24.86
C ARG A 370 -17.80 2.04 25.21
N LEU A 371 -19.07 2.26 24.85
CA LEU A 371 -20.12 1.25 25.07
C LEU A 371 -19.76 -0.11 24.46
N PHE A 372 -19.25 -0.10 23.24
CA PHE A 372 -18.78 -1.32 22.61
C PHE A 372 -17.56 -1.91 23.32
N SER A 373 -16.53 -1.10 23.58
CA SER A 373 -15.30 -1.53 24.26
C SER A 373 -15.60 -2.11 25.64
N ASP A 374 -16.43 -1.44 26.44
CA ASP A 374 -16.81 -1.89 27.77
C ASP A 374 -17.60 -3.20 27.72
N ALA A 375 -18.56 -3.33 26.80
CA ALA A 375 -19.32 -4.56 26.62
C ALA A 375 -18.42 -5.73 26.17
N PHE A 376 -17.47 -5.46 25.27
CA PHE A 376 -16.53 -6.46 24.78
C PHE A 376 -15.60 -6.97 25.90
N TYR A 377 -14.93 -6.08 26.63
CA TYR A 377 -13.97 -6.45 27.67
C TYR A 377 -14.64 -6.95 28.96
N SER A 378 -15.90 -6.66 29.19
CA SER A 378 -16.68 -7.21 30.32
C SER A 378 -17.43 -8.49 29.95
N SER A 379 -17.32 -8.96 28.71
CA SER A 379 -18.00 -10.18 28.26
C SER A 379 -17.44 -11.43 28.94
N SER A 380 -18.27 -12.48 29.03
CA SER A 380 -17.87 -13.80 29.55
C SER A 380 -17.17 -14.69 28.51
N LEU A 381 -16.73 -14.12 27.39
CA LEU A 381 -16.00 -14.86 26.38
C LEU A 381 -14.64 -15.33 26.91
N PRO A 382 -14.15 -16.51 26.48
CA PRO A 382 -12.81 -16.98 26.83
C PRO A 382 -11.73 -15.96 26.46
N ALA A 383 -10.68 -15.84 27.27
CA ALA A 383 -9.60 -14.90 27.07
C ALA A 383 -8.95 -15.02 25.68
N GLU A 384 -8.80 -16.24 25.18
CA GLU A 384 -8.25 -16.56 23.85
C GLU A 384 -9.10 -15.96 22.71
N VAL A 385 -10.44 -15.97 22.86
CA VAL A 385 -11.35 -15.36 21.90
C VAL A 385 -11.26 -13.84 21.97
N LEU A 386 -11.18 -13.26 23.17
CA LEU A 386 -11.01 -11.83 23.36
C LEU A 386 -9.70 -11.34 22.77
N GLU A 387 -8.60 -12.05 22.97
CA GLU A 387 -7.30 -11.72 22.40
C GLU A 387 -7.30 -11.78 20.88
N ALA A 388 -7.86 -12.85 20.29
CA ALA A 388 -7.95 -13.00 18.85
C ALA A 388 -8.80 -11.89 18.20
N VAL A 389 -9.93 -11.52 18.81
CA VAL A 389 -10.79 -10.44 18.31
C VAL A 389 -10.14 -9.08 18.54
N ALA A 390 -9.48 -8.84 19.68
CA ALA A 390 -8.79 -7.58 19.95
C ALA A 390 -7.64 -7.33 18.95
N THR A 391 -6.89 -8.36 18.60
CA THR A 391 -5.85 -8.27 17.56
C THR A 391 -6.44 -7.90 16.21
N ASN A 392 -7.52 -8.57 15.81
CA ASN A 392 -8.23 -8.27 14.56
C ASN A 392 -8.85 -6.85 14.58
N LEU A 393 -9.41 -6.41 15.70
CA LEU A 393 -9.93 -5.04 15.85
C LEU A 393 -8.84 -3.97 15.68
N THR A 394 -7.61 -4.25 16.11
CA THR A 394 -6.48 -3.35 15.91
C THR A 394 -6.08 -3.24 14.44
N ILE A 395 -6.12 -4.35 13.70
CA ILE A 395 -5.88 -4.41 12.25
C ILE A 395 -7.04 -3.78 11.47
N LEU A 396 -8.30 -4.01 11.91
CA LEU A 396 -9.52 -3.48 11.29
C LEU A 396 -9.66 -1.95 11.35
N LYS A 397 -8.81 -1.24 12.08
CA LYS A 397 -8.73 0.24 12.02
C LYS A 397 -8.08 0.78 10.74
N SER A 398 -7.53 -0.08 9.88
CA SER A 398 -7.13 0.31 8.54
C SER A 398 -8.39 0.49 7.65
N PRO A 399 -8.56 1.60 6.94
CA PRO A 399 -9.68 1.80 6.02
C PRO A 399 -9.84 0.68 4.98
N THR A 400 -8.74 0.07 4.57
CA THR A 400 -8.72 -1.05 3.61
C THR A 400 -9.37 -2.31 4.19
N VAL A 401 -9.13 -2.59 5.47
CA VAL A 401 -9.65 -3.79 6.13
C VAL A 401 -11.13 -3.65 6.48
N LEU A 402 -11.59 -2.44 6.82
CA LEU A 402 -13.02 -2.18 7.05
C LEU A 402 -13.85 -2.40 5.78
N ARG A 403 -13.34 -2.03 4.59
CA ARG A 403 -14.00 -2.33 3.31
C ARG A 403 -14.08 -3.82 2.99
N GLN A 404 -13.08 -4.60 3.38
CA GLN A 404 -13.12 -6.06 3.22
C GLN A 404 -14.11 -6.73 4.17
N TRP A 405 -14.40 -6.11 5.30
CA TRP A 405 -15.28 -6.68 6.33
C TRP A 405 -16.77 -6.46 6.04
N ASP A 406 -17.15 -5.42 5.33
CA ASP A 406 -18.55 -5.14 4.97
C ASP A 406 -19.04 -5.92 3.72
N GLY A 407 -18.20 -6.82 3.18
CA GLY A 407 -18.57 -7.75 2.12
C GLY A 407 -18.69 -7.12 0.72
N ARG A 408 -18.04 -5.99 0.49
CA ARG A 408 -17.98 -5.34 -0.82
C ARG A 408 -16.63 -5.50 -1.49
#